data_0de3199ee94ee7d03d488c8e0f4144c6
#
_entry.id   0de3199ee94ee7d03d488c8e0f4144c6
#
_cell.length_a   1.000
_cell.length_b   1.000
_cell.length_c   1.000
_cell.angle_alpha   90.00
_cell.angle_beta   90.00
_cell.angle_gamma   90.00
#
_symmetry.space_group_name_H-M   'P 1'
#
loop_
_entity.id
_entity.type
_entity.pdbx_description
1 polymer ?
#
loop_
_entity_poly.entity_id
_entity_poly.type
_entity_poly.pdbx_seq_one_letter_code
_entity_poly.pdbx_strand_id
1 'polypeptide(L)'
;MKKIILSVITLVGLAFTAQAQDISKNALGLRLGDNNGFGGEISYQRGLSKNNRLELDLGWRNRTNYNKNGYDDNAIKLAALYQWVWNIDGGFNWYAGIGGGVGSDNRDYYDNRIYDNGVFAFAAGDIGIEYNFDIPLLISLDFRPEFGSNTYYNNNYGSDIALGLRYQF
;
A
#
# COMPACT_ATOMS: atom_id res chain seq x y z
N MET A 1 -17.43 25.79 -7.65
CA MET A 1 -16.79 25.39 -6.39
C MET A 1 -17.82 24.90 -5.36
N LYS A 2 -18.87 25.68 -4.97
CA LYS A 2 -19.86 25.24 -3.95
C LYS A 2 -20.57 23.92 -4.29
N LYS A 3 -20.91 23.66 -5.58
CA LYS A 3 -21.56 22.41 -6.01
C LYS A 3 -20.64 21.20 -5.89
N ILE A 4 -19.33 21.36 -6.13
CA ILE A 4 -18.33 20.29 -5.97
C ILE A 4 -18.14 19.96 -4.49
N ILE A 5 -18.08 20.98 -3.64
CA ILE A 5 -17.97 20.79 -2.17
C ILE A 5 -19.23 20.07 -1.65
N LEU A 6 -20.41 20.46 -2.10
CA LEU A 6 -21.66 19.82 -1.70
C LEU A 6 -21.71 18.35 -2.15
N SER A 7 -21.28 18.05 -3.39
CA SER A 7 -21.21 16.68 -3.90
C SER A 7 -20.21 15.82 -3.12
N VAL A 8 -19.06 16.37 -2.73
CA VAL A 8 -18.08 15.67 -1.90
C VAL A 8 -18.63 15.41 -0.49
N ILE A 9 -19.30 16.39 0.14
CA ILE A 9 -19.93 16.21 1.44
C ILE A 9 -21.06 15.18 1.38
N THR A 10 -21.84 15.15 0.32
CA THR A 10 -22.91 14.15 0.13
C THR A 10 -22.33 12.75 -0.07
N LEU A 11 -21.26 12.60 -0.86
CA LEU A 11 -20.55 11.33 -1.04
C LEU A 11 -19.94 10.83 0.27
N VAL A 12 -19.31 11.71 1.04
CA VAL A 12 -18.77 11.39 2.37
C VAL A 12 -19.91 11.02 3.33
N GLY A 13 -21.03 11.75 3.30
CA GLY A 13 -22.18 11.45 4.16
C GLY A 13 -22.85 10.10 3.87
N LEU A 14 -22.89 9.68 2.61
CA LEU A 14 -23.41 8.36 2.21
C LEU A 14 -22.49 7.21 2.64
N ALA A 15 -21.19 7.44 2.74
CA ALA A 15 -20.22 6.44 3.20
C ALA A 15 -20.45 5.99 4.65
N PHE A 16 -21.07 6.82 5.50
CA PHE A 16 -21.32 6.48 6.91
C PHE A 16 -22.60 5.67 7.15
N THR A 17 -23.43 5.43 6.14
CA THR A 17 -24.70 4.68 6.28
C THR A 17 -24.56 3.20 5.92
N ALA A 18 -23.43 2.76 5.36
CA ALA A 18 -23.19 1.38 5.01
C ALA A 18 -23.11 0.51 6.28
N GLN A 19 -23.90 -0.57 6.34
CA GLN A 19 -23.77 -1.56 7.42
C GLN A 19 -22.42 -2.21 7.33
N ALA A 20 -21.66 -2.15 8.42
CA ALA A 20 -20.35 -2.76 8.49
C ALA A 20 -20.46 -4.28 8.42
N GLN A 21 -19.91 -4.88 7.42
CA GLN A 21 -19.53 -6.29 7.46
C GLN A 21 -18.37 -6.41 8.45
N ASP A 22 -18.42 -7.39 9.37
CA ASP A 22 -17.32 -7.61 10.29
C ASP A 22 -16.08 -8.01 9.47
N ILE A 23 -15.05 -7.16 9.51
CA ILE A 23 -13.78 -7.45 8.86
C ILE A 23 -13.07 -8.59 9.61
N SER A 24 -12.36 -9.43 8.88
CA SER A 24 -11.61 -10.53 9.48
C SER A 24 -10.61 -10.03 10.50
N LYS A 25 -10.44 -10.82 11.58
CA LYS A 25 -9.51 -10.46 12.65
C LYS A 25 -8.08 -10.39 12.15
N ASN A 26 -7.71 -11.31 11.26
CA ASN A 26 -6.40 -11.35 10.62
C ASN A 26 -6.57 -11.72 9.15
N ALA A 27 -5.71 -11.16 8.31
CA ALA A 27 -5.52 -11.62 6.94
C ALA A 27 -4.04 -11.52 6.57
N LEU A 28 -3.52 -12.53 5.89
CA LEU A 28 -2.12 -12.60 5.46
C LEU A 28 -2.07 -13.00 3.99
N GLY A 29 -1.23 -12.36 3.22
CA GLY A 29 -1.10 -12.65 1.81
C GLY A 29 -0.05 -11.83 1.09
N LEU A 30 -0.32 -11.58 -0.17
CA LEU A 30 0.55 -10.82 -1.06
C LEU A 30 -0.19 -9.61 -1.61
N ARG A 31 0.55 -8.53 -1.77
CA ARG A 31 0.16 -7.35 -2.53
C ARG A 31 1.11 -7.21 -3.71
N LEU A 32 0.57 -7.21 -4.92
CA LEU A 32 1.30 -7.22 -6.18
C LEU A 32 1.02 -5.92 -6.93
N GLY A 33 2.03 -5.10 -7.09
CA GLY A 33 1.98 -3.81 -7.77
C GLY A 33 3.30 -3.53 -8.50
N ASP A 34 3.52 -2.29 -8.89
CA ASP A 34 4.77 -1.85 -9.53
C ASP A 34 5.32 -0.57 -8.89
N ASN A 35 5.26 -0.49 -7.57
CA ASN A 35 5.76 0.67 -6.83
C ASN A 35 7.29 0.78 -6.93
N ASN A 36 7.79 1.55 -7.90
CA ASN A 36 9.22 1.80 -8.10
C ASN A 36 10.08 0.50 -8.09
N GLY A 37 9.48 -0.62 -8.56
CA GLY A 37 10.11 -1.92 -8.65
C GLY A 37 9.99 -2.81 -7.40
N PHE A 38 9.27 -2.41 -6.37
CA PHE A 38 8.75 -3.34 -5.38
C PHE A 38 7.51 -4.02 -5.97
N GLY A 39 7.75 -5.05 -6.80
CA GLY A 39 6.68 -5.74 -7.53
C GLY A 39 5.81 -6.63 -6.67
N GLY A 40 6.29 -7.02 -5.48
CA GLY A 40 5.57 -7.86 -4.54
C GLY A 40 5.87 -7.48 -3.10
N GLU A 41 4.83 -7.47 -2.28
CA GLU A 41 4.92 -7.21 -0.84
C GLU A 41 4.19 -8.33 -0.09
N ILE A 42 4.74 -8.78 1.05
CA ILE A 42 3.97 -9.57 2.01
C ILE A 42 3.08 -8.59 2.76
N SER A 43 1.78 -8.87 2.76
CA SER A 43 0.77 -8.00 3.34
C SER A 43 0.04 -8.71 4.47
N TYR A 44 0.01 -8.07 5.65
CA TYR A 44 -0.72 -8.54 6.81
C TYR A 44 -1.72 -7.48 7.25
N GLN A 45 -2.97 -7.91 7.47
CA GLN A 45 -4.02 -7.04 7.99
C GLN A 45 -4.49 -7.53 9.35
N ARG A 46 -4.67 -6.60 10.29
CA ARG A 46 -5.22 -6.82 11.63
C ARG A 46 -6.46 -5.98 11.83
N GLY A 47 -7.60 -6.63 11.98
CA GLY A 47 -8.86 -5.97 12.38
C GLY A 47 -8.74 -5.40 13.79
N LEU A 48 -8.98 -4.11 13.94
CA LEU A 48 -8.94 -3.36 15.19
C LEU A 48 -10.36 -3.14 15.75
N SER A 49 -11.31 -2.95 14.85
CA SER A 49 -12.73 -2.79 15.17
C SER A 49 -13.58 -3.33 14.02
N LYS A 50 -14.90 -3.14 14.06
CA LYS A 50 -15.80 -3.59 12.98
C LYS A 50 -15.46 -3.00 11.60
N ASN A 51 -14.94 -1.78 11.58
CA ASN A 51 -14.71 -0.99 10.36
C ASN A 51 -13.28 -0.51 10.19
N ASN A 52 -12.37 -0.86 11.09
CA ASN A 52 -11.01 -0.34 11.09
C ASN A 52 -10.01 -1.46 11.18
N ARG A 53 -8.93 -1.35 10.41
CA ARG A 53 -7.83 -2.29 10.44
C ARG A 53 -6.48 -1.60 10.29
N LEU A 54 -5.45 -2.27 10.74
CA LEU A 54 -4.06 -1.95 10.46
C LEU A 54 -3.58 -2.89 9.35
N GLU A 55 -2.97 -2.33 8.30
CA GLU A 55 -2.25 -3.08 7.28
C GLU A 55 -0.75 -2.85 7.44
N LEU A 56 0.02 -3.93 7.35
CA LEU A 56 1.48 -3.93 7.39
C LEU A 56 1.99 -4.63 6.14
N ASP A 57 2.80 -3.94 5.34
CA ASP A 57 3.35 -4.47 4.11
C ASP A 57 4.86 -4.45 4.15
N LEU A 58 5.47 -5.59 3.85
CA LEU A 58 6.91 -5.76 3.73
C LEU A 58 7.26 -6.04 2.27
N GLY A 59 7.92 -5.08 1.64
CA GLY A 59 8.41 -5.18 0.27
C GLY A 59 9.93 -5.33 0.22
N TRP A 60 10.39 -6.02 -0.79
CA TRP A 60 11.81 -6.10 -1.12
C TRP A 60 12.01 -5.97 -2.61
N ARG A 61 13.11 -5.36 -2.97
CA ARG A 61 13.55 -5.17 -4.36
C ARG A 61 14.98 -5.63 -4.51
N ASN A 62 15.24 -6.36 -5.58
CA ASN A 62 16.58 -6.74 -5.99
C ASN A 62 16.66 -6.52 -7.52
N ARG A 63 17.43 -5.53 -7.94
CA ARG A 63 17.67 -5.22 -9.35
C ARG A 63 19.15 -5.21 -9.64
N THR A 64 19.56 -6.08 -10.57
CA THR A 64 20.90 -6.09 -11.14
C THR A 64 20.85 -5.44 -12.52
N ASN A 65 21.54 -4.32 -12.69
CA ASN A 65 21.57 -3.59 -13.96
C ASN A 65 22.88 -3.86 -14.70
N TYR A 66 22.84 -4.69 -15.74
CA TYR A 66 24.00 -5.09 -16.55
C TYR A 66 24.42 -4.06 -17.61
N ASN A 67 23.87 -2.86 -17.61
CA ASN A 67 24.30 -1.80 -18.55
C ASN A 67 25.67 -1.25 -18.16
N LYS A 68 26.33 -0.53 -19.11
CA LYS A 68 27.74 -0.09 -19.07
C LYS A 68 28.27 0.51 -17.77
N ASN A 69 27.42 0.83 -16.80
CA ASN A 69 27.76 1.27 -15.44
C ASN A 69 27.04 0.36 -14.42
N GLY A 70 27.15 -0.96 -14.55
CA GLY A 70 26.46 -1.95 -13.74
C GLY A 70 26.36 -1.53 -12.27
N TYR A 71 25.16 -1.49 -11.74
CA TYR A 71 24.93 -1.30 -10.31
C TYR A 71 23.90 -2.31 -9.82
N ASP A 72 24.07 -2.78 -8.61
CA ASP A 72 23.11 -3.57 -7.89
C ASP A 72 22.29 -2.61 -7.01
N ASP A 73 20.99 -2.74 -7.07
CA ASP A 73 20.03 -1.91 -6.31
C ASP A 73 19.16 -2.85 -5.47
N ASN A 74 19.51 -2.98 -4.22
CA ASN A 74 18.79 -3.77 -3.23
C ASN A 74 18.08 -2.85 -2.27
N ALA A 75 16.79 -3.05 -2.08
CA ALA A 75 16.02 -2.27 -1.15
C ALA A 75 15.01 -3.12 -0.37
N ILE A 76 14.71 -2.69 0.84
CA ILE A 76 13.66 -3.22 1.68
C ILE A 76 12.77 -2.06 2.15
N LYS A 77 11.46 -2.30 2.20
CA LYS A 77 10.47 -1.30 2.60
C LYS A 77 9.46 -1.93 3.55
N LEU A 78 9.15 -1.24 4.64
CA LEU A 78 8.06 -1.55 5.56
C LEU A 78 7.06 -0.39 5.56
N ALA A 79 5.81 -0.68 5.27
CA ALA A 79 4.70 0.27 5.35
C ALA A 79 3.71 -0.17 6.44
N ALA A 80 3.09 0.81 7.10
CA ALA A 80 2.01 0.62 8.05
C ALA A 80 0.90 1.61 7.75
N LEU A 81 -0.32 1.12 7.53
CA LEU A 81 -1.48 1.92 7.16
C LEU A 81 -2.65 1.61 8.08
N TYR A 82 -3.27 2.65 8.59
CA TYR A 82 -4.55 2.57 9.27
C TYR A 82 -5.65 2.78 8.24
N GLN A 83 -6.56 1.81 8.09
CA GLN A 83 -7.61 1.80 7.07
C GLN A 83 -8.98 1.79 7.72
N TRP A 84 -9.90 2.55 7.11
CA TRP A 84 -11.34 2.51 7.35
C TRP A 84 -11.98 1.75 6.21
N VAL A 85 -12.85 0.80 6.55
CA VAL A 85 -13.52 -0.11 5.61
C VAL A 85 -15.02 0.12 5.67
N TRP A 86 -15.65 0.24 4.52
CA TRP A 86 -17.11 0.42 4.39
C TRP A 86 -17.66 -0.63 3.42
N ASN A 87 -18.72 -1.29 3.84
CA ASN A 87 -19.42 -2.23 2.98
C ASN A 87 -20.19 -1.48 1.89
N ILE A 88 -20.15 -2.00 0.67
CA ILE A 88 -20.95 -1.50 -0.47
C ILE A 88 -22.21 -2.35 -0.59
N ASP A 89 -22.03 -3.65 -0.88
CA ASP A 89 -23.08 -4.65 -1.00
C ASP A 89 -22.47 -6.05 -1.07
N GLY A 90 -23.16 -7.06 -0.50
CA GLY A 90 -22.68 -8.44 -0.49
C GLY A 90 -21.28 -8.56 0.08
N GLY A 91 -20.36 -9.14 -0.63
CA GLY A 91 -18.94 -9.24 -0.24
C GLY A 91 -18.08 -8.03 -0.62
N PHE A 92 -18.63 -7.03 -1.32
CA PHE A 92 -17.88 -5.86 -1.76
C PHE A 92 -17.75 -4.80 -0.69
N ASN A 93 -16.52 -4.37 -0.46
CA ASN A 93 -16.19 -3.24 0.38
C ASN A 93 -15.32 -2.25 -0.39
N TRP A 94 -15.33 -1.00 0.05
CA TRP A 94 -14.29 -0.05 -0.27
C TRP A 94 -13.58 0.37 1.01
N TYR A 95 -12.37 0.86 0.88
CA TYR A 95 -11.61 1.33 2.02
C TYR A 95 -10.76 2.54 1.64
N ALA A 96 -10.45 3.32 2.64
CA ALA A 96 -9.48 4.38 2.56
C ALA A 96 -8.57 4.35 3.79
N GLY A 97 -7.33 4.77 3.63
CA GLY A 97 -6.36 4.70 4.70
C GLY A 97 -5.30 5.79 4.62
N ILE A 98 -4.62 5.95 5.73
CA ILE A 98 -3.43 6.79 5.85
C ILE A 98 -2.38 6.06 6.67
N GLY A 99 -1.14 6.36 6.39
CA GLY A 99 -0.02 5.78 7.12
C GLY A 99 1.31 6.28 6.61
N GLY A 100 2.29 5.43 6.67
CA GLY A 100 3.63 5.70 6.18
C GLY A 100 4.54 4.53 6.41
N GLY A 101 5.80 4.72 6.13
CA GLY A 101 6.77 3.65 6.25
C GLY A 101 8.20 4.15 6.23
N VAL A 102 9.06 3.17 6.33
CA VAL A 102 10.51 3.35 6.25
C VAL A 102 11.12 2.29 5.36
N GLY A 103 12.23 2.58 4.76
CA GLY A 103 12.98 1.62 3.97
C GLY A 103 14.45 1.96 3.92
N SER A 104 15.19 1.03 3.35
CA SER A 104 16.61 1.20 3.09
C SER A 104 16.90 0.76 1.66
N ASP A 105 17.65 1.56 0.94
CA ASP A 105 18.17 1.21 -0.37
C ASP A 105 19.71 1.20 -0.34
N ASN A 106 20.28 0.19 -0.96
CA ASN A 106 21.72 0.00 -1.09
C ASN A 106 22.03 -0.03 -2.58
N ARG A 107 22.87 0.91 -3.03
CA ARG A 107 23.33 0.99 -4.42
C ARG A 107 24.82 0.81 -4.49
N ASP A 108 25.23 -0.26 -5.13
CA ASP A 108 26.65 -0.57 -5.36
C ASP A 108 26.99 -0.23 -6.82
N TYR A 109 27.86 0.78 -7.02
CA TYR A 109 28.36 1.16 -8.34
C TYR A 109 29.68 0.44 -8.62
N TYR A 110 29.73 -0.40 -9.66
CA TYR A 110 30.91 -1.21 -9.99
C TYR A 110 32.14 -0.38 -10.45
N ASP A 111 31.95 0.80 -11.02
CA ASP A 111 33.04 1.54 -11.68
C ASP A 111 33.83 2.47 -10.72
N ASN A 112 33.28 2.88 -9.57
CA ASN A 112 33.95 3.79 -8.64
C ASN A 112 33.91 3.38 -7.16
N ARG A 113 33.43 2.18 -6.82
CA ARG A 113 33.25 1.69 -5.45
C ARG A 113 32.53 2.72 -4.56
N ILE A 114 31.55 3.43 -5.11
CA ILE A 114 30.69 4.31 -4.34
C ILE A 114 29.55 3.45 -3.80
N TYR A 115 29.55 3.25 -2.49
CA TYR A 115 28.45 2.65 -1.75
C TYR A 115 27.54 3.79 -1.30
N ASP A 116 26.36 3.88 -1.87
CA ASP A 116 25.33 4.82 -1.40
C ASP A 116 24.24 4.03 -0.67
N ASN A 117 24.29 4.07 0.66
CA ASN A 117 23.29 3.44 1.53
C ASN A 117 22.34 4.51 2.03
N GLY A 118 21.12 4.50 1.54
CA GLY A 118 20.07 5.44 1.93
C GLY A 118 19.03 4.81 2.85
N VAL A 119 18.67 5.51 3.92
CA VAL A 119 17.44 5.24 4.68
C VAL A 119 16.42 6.29 4.26
N PHE A 120 15.21 5.86 3.95
CA PHE A 120 14.12 6.77 3.58
C PHE A 120 12.89 6.53 4.44
N ALA A 121 12.11 7.59 4.61
CA ALA A 121 10.80 7.55 5.24
C ALA A 121 9.77 8.20 4.31
N PHE A 122 8.52 7.76 4.40
CA PHE A 122 7.44 8.27 3.58
C PHE A 122 6.12 8.29 4.34
N ALA A 123 5.24 9.20 3.95
CA ALA A 123 3.82 9.16 4.28
C ALA A 123 3.06 8.52 3.11
N ALA A 124 2.00 7.80 3.41
CA ALA A 124 1.19 7.14 2.40
C ALA A 124 -0.30 7.40 2.62
N GLY A 125 -1.02 7.58 1.52
CA GLY A 125 -2.46 7.41 1.46
C GLY A 125 -2.78 6.03 0.88
N ASP A 126 -4.03 5.60 1.03
CA ASP A 126 -4.49 4.34 0.46
C ASP A 126 -5.98 4.43 0.16
N ILE A 127 -6.40 3.97 -1.00
CA ILE A 127 -7.80 3.83 -1.36
C ILE A 127 -7.98 2.60 -2.24
N GLY A 128 -8.96 1.79 -1.93
CA GLY A 128 -9.18 0.56 -2.68
C GLY A 128 -10.59 0.02 -2.56
N ILE A 129 -10.80 -1.01 -3.36
CA ILE A 129 -11.98 -1.87 -3.30
C ILE A 129 -11.52 -3.29 -2.98
N GLU A 130 -12.36 -4.04 -2.31
CA GLU A 130 -12.07 -5.43 -1.99
C GLU A 130 -13.33 -6.28 -2.08
N TYR A 131 -13.13 -7.56 -2.33
CA TYR A 131 -14.17 -8.55 -2.28
C TYR A 131 -13.82 -9.63 -1.26
N ASN A 132 -14.72 -9.78 -0.28
CA ASN A 132 -14.64 -10.78 0.75
C ASN A 132 -15.50 -11.98 0.33
N PHE A 133 -14.85 -13.11 0.06
CA PHE A 133 -15.53 -14.33 -0.37
C PHE A 133 -16.14 -15.06 0.83
N ASP A 134 -17.12 -15.93 0.57
CA ASP A 134 -17.67 -16.85 1.59
C ASP A 134 -16.66 -17.90 2.08
N ILE A 135 -15.53 -18.03 1.40
CA ILE A 135 -14.35 -18.80 1.82
C ILE A 135 -13.32 -17.82 2.42
N PRO A 136 -12.32 -18.30 3.20
CA PRO A 136 -11.36 -17.41 3.85
C PRO A 136 -10.37 -16.76 2.86
N LEU A 137 -10.91 -16.05 1.88
CA LEU A 137 -10.19 -15.38 0.81
C LEU A 137 -10.66 -13.94 0.66
N LEU A 138 -9.70 -13.02 0.62
CA LEU A 138 -9.90 -11.60 0.35
C LEU A 138 -9.08 -11.20 -0.87
N ILE A 139 -9.73 -10.58 -1.86
CA ILE A 139 -9.06 -9.98 -3.02
C ILE A 139 -9.29 -8.48 -2.95
N SER A 140 -8.26 -7.69 -3.20
CA SER A 140 -8.33 -6.22 -3.23
C SER A 140 -7.64 -5.64 -4.44
N LEU A 141 -8.08 -4.46 -4.85
CA LEU A 141 -7.40 -3.58 -5.80
C LEU A 141 -7.30 -2.20 -5.14
N ASP A 142 -6.09 -1.68 -5.04
CA ASP A 142 -5.83 -0.41 -4.37
C ASP A 142 -4.92 0.53 -5.17
N PHE A 143 -5.03 1.81 -4.83
CA PHE A 143 -4.14 2.88 -5.24
C PHE A 143 -3.50 3.49 -4.00
N ARG A 144 -2.17 3.51 -3.97
CA ARG A 144 -1.36 4.00 -2.85
C ARG A 144 -0.42 5.10 -3.31
N PRO A 145 -0.75 6.39 -3.12
CA PRO A 145 0.20 7.48 -3.24
C PRO A 145 1.16 7.50 -2.03
N GLU A 146 2.44 7.70 -2.31
CA GLU A 146 3.50 7.79 -1.31
C GLU A 146 4.26 9.12 -1.47
N PHE A 147 4.54 9.80 -0.37
CA PHE A 147 5.25 11.07 -0.30
C PHE A 147 6.44 10.91 0.63
N GLY A 148 7.64 10.93 0.09
CA GLY A 148 8.87 10.71 0.86
C GLY A 148 9.92 11.78 0.60
N SER A 149 10.84 11.91 1.53
CA SER A 149 11.97 12.83 1.42
C SER A 149 13.24 12.04 1.15
N ASN A 150 13.52 11.65 -0.09
CA ASN A 150 14.83 11.09 -0.44
C ASN A 150 14.98 10.91 -1.96
N THR A 151 16.22 10.66 -2.39
CA THR A 151 16.65 10.27 -3.74
C THR A 151 15.89 9.05 -4.30
N TYR A 152 15.22 8.28 -3.43
CA TYR A 152 14.38 7.15 -3.79
C TYR A 152 13.13 7.57 -4.59
N TYR A 153 12.48 8.67 -4.18
CA TYR A 153 11.34 9.24 -4.89
C TYR A 153 11.81 10.35 -5.82
N ASN A 154 11.72 10.13 -7.12
CA ASN A 154 11.89 11.21 -8.09
C ASN A 154 10.82 12.27 -7.82
N ASN A 155 11.22 13.50 -7.44
CA ASN A 155 10.31 14.57 -7.01
C ASN A 155 9.50 14.31 -5.71
N ASN A 156 10.01 13.50 -4.78
CA ASN A 156 9.38 13.18 -3.48
C ASN A 156 8.00 12.52 -3.58
N TYR A 157 7.61 11.98 -4.72
CA TYR A 157 6.32 11.35 -4.94
C TYR A 157 6.47 9.99 -5.63
N GLY A 158 5.73 9.02 -5.15
CA GLY A 158 5.50 7.71 -5.77
C GLY A 158 4.03 7.35 -5.70
N SER A 159 3.59 6.47 -6.57
CA SER A 159 2.26 5.89 -6.50
C SER A 159 2.26 4.49 -7.04
N ASP A 160 1.34 3.69 -6.55
CA ASP A 160 1.20 2.30 -6.91
C ASP A 160 -0.26 1.94 -7.12
N ILE A 161 -0.53 1.05 -8.07
CA ILE A 161 -1.79 0.32 -8.19
C ILE A 161 -1.45 -1.14 -7.99
N ALA A 162 -2.08 -1.78 -7.02
CA ALA A 162 -1.74 -3.14 -6.65
C ALA A 162 -2.97 -4.03 -6.48
N LEU A 163 -2.76 -5.31 -6.76
CA LEU A 163 -3.70 -6.39 -6.50
C LEU A 163 -3.29 -7.10 -5.20
N GLY A 164 -4.20 -7.15 -4.24
CA GLY A 164 -4.04 -7.90 -2.99
C GLY A 164 -4.74 -9.26 -3.06
N LEU A 165 -4.07 -10.29 -2.57
CA LEU A 165 -4.63 -11.63 -2.37
C LEU A 165 -4.26 -12.10 -0.97
N ARG A 166 -5.25 -12.28 -0.09
CA ARG A 166 -5.01 -12.56 1.33
C ARG A 166 -5.90 -13.70 1.82
N TYR A 167 -5.33 -14.56 2.65
CA TYR A 167 -6.04 -15.58 3.43
C TYR A 167 -6.47 -15.00 4.77
N GLN A 168 -7.72 -15.21 5.14
CA GLN A 168 -8.36 -14.68 6.36
C GLN A 168 -8.43 -15.75 7.45
N PHE A 169 -8.17 -15.35 8.73
CA PHE A 169 -8.21 -16.29 9.89
C PHE A 169 -8.43 -15.58 11.24
#